data_ad65ce2469f30f8d20d799ef80b54e7c
#
_entry.id   ad65ce2469f30f8d20d799ef80b54e7c
#
_cell.length_a   1.000
_cell.length_b   1.000
_cell.length_c   1.000
_cell.angle_alpha   90.00
_cell.angle_beta   90.00
_cell.angle_gamma   90.00
#
_symmetry.space_group_name_H-M   'P 1'
#
loop_
_entity.id
_entity.type
_entity.pdbx_description
1 polymer ?
#
loop_
_entity_poly.entity_id
_entity_poly.type
_entity_poly.pdbx_seq_one_letter_code
_entity_poly.pdbx_strand_id
1 'polypeptide(L)'
;LSKPSDVTVTQENRKPYSLVPSWRKVDGADYYEILYDSMVYTGIRQNSLEFADLQPNTEYSFSVRAVNGDGHSDWTEFKTKTSENPLEFAIKGITAFCTATDQPGNGIKKLFDWDDQSMWHTKWGTQAVPFEIVIDLHSVNTLDKMVYIPRQVGANGMIMSAHVACSMDKSSWTDAGNIAWAMDASHKTFVFQSHPTARYIRIKVEKGYGGFGSGQELYVFKAKGTPSYIPGDINNDGQLDENDLTSYLNYTGLRQGDKDFEGYISKGDINGNGLIDAYDISNVAVELDEPARQEVGRAVAGKLLLVPDKKSYEVGDTAEITVRGLGLQAVNALSFALAYVPTEYEFVSV
;
A
#
# COMPACT_ATOMS: atom_id res chain seq x y z
N LEU A 1 -17.66 45.90 0.11
CA LEU A 1 -18.13 44.54 0.28
C LEU A 1 -18.06 44.09 1.73
N SER A 2 -19.08 43.36 2.23
CA SER A 2 -18.98 42.64 3.49
C SER A 2 -18.04 41.43 3.36
N LYS A 3 -17.34 41.10 4.44
CA LYS A 3 -16.52 39.91 4.47
C LYS A 3 -17.41 38.65 4.47
N PRO A 4 -16.99 37.54 3.86
CA PRO A 4 -17.69 36.26 3.91
C PRO A 4 -17.99 35.83 5.35
N SER A 5 -19.18 35.30 5.60
CA SER A 5 -19.63 34.81 6.91
C SER A 5 -20.11 33.35 6.79
N ASP A 6 -20.47 32.76 7.93
CA ASP A 6 -21.01 31.41 8.02
C ASP A 6 -20.12 30.37 7.32
N VAL A 7 -18.79 30.49 7.54
CA VAL A 7 -17.84 29.56 6.96
C VAL A 7 -18.02 28.19 7.60
N THR A 8 -18.24 27.20 6.77
CA THR A 8 -18.29 25.78 7.15
C THR A 8 -17.28 25.00 6.34
N VAL A 9 -16.79 23.91 6.89
CA VAL A 9 -15.89 23.01 6.16
C VAL A 9 -16.46 21.62 6.20
N THR A 10 -16.63 21.03 5.03
CA THR A 10 -17.05 19.63 4.91
C THR A 10 -15.89 18.76 4.47
N GLN A 11 -15.91 17.53 4.93
CA GLN A 11 -14.98 16.49 4.54
C GLN A 11 -15.73 15.19 4.35
N GLU A 12 -15.52 14.50 3.23
CA GLU A 12 -16.08 13.17 3.03
C GLU A 12 -15.41 12.16 3.95
N ASN A 13 -16.19 11.27 4.58
CA ASN A 13 -15.73 10.30 5.58
C ASN A 13 -14.60 9.37 5.14
N ARG A 14 -14.32 9.24 3.84
CA ARG A 14 -13.26 8.38 3.30
C ARG A 14 -12.21 9.14 2.50
N LYS A 15 -12.25 10.47 2.54
CA LYS A 15 -11.30 11.34 1.86
C LYS A 15 -10.57 12.25 2.87
N PRO A 16 -9.69 11.70 3.73
CA PRO A 16 -8.97 12.49 4.72
C PRO A 16 -7.96 13.45 4.09
N TYR A 17 -7.82 13.43 2.76
CA TYR A 17 -6.91 14.22 1.95
C TYR A 17 -7.55 15.45 1.31
N SER A 18 -8.83 15.70 1.57
CA SER A 18 -9.54 16.85 1.00
C SER A 18 -10.40 17.57 2.03
N LEU A 19 -10.59 18.87 1.82
CA LEU A 19 -11.46 19.75 2.59
C LEU A 19 -12.23 20.64 1.63
N VAL A 20 -13.51 20.88 1.90
CA VAL A 20 -14.36 21.80 1.12
C VAL A 20 -14.85 22.91 2.03
N PRO A 21 -14.09 24.00 2.20
CA PRO A 21 -14.62 25.22 2.80
C PRO A 21 -15.72 25.83 1.93
N SER A 22 -16.77 26.27 2.59
CA SER A 22 -17.89 26.98 1.98
C SER A 22 -18.32 28.14 2.88
N TRP A 23 -18.89 29.17 2.30
CA TRP A 23 -19.28 30.40 2.99
C TRP A 23 -20.58 30.94 2.45
N ARG A 24 -21.19 31.86 3.20
CA ARG A 24 -22.38 32.52 2.74
C ARG A 24 -22.07 33.47 1.57
N LYS A 25 -22.90 33.42 0.51
CA LYS A 25 -22.75 34.34 -0.63
C LYS A 25 -22.80 35.80 -0.16
N VAL A 26 -21.85 36.60 -0.65
CA VAL A 26 -21.77 38.05 -0.38
C VAL A 26 -22.43 38.81 -1.52
N ASP A 27 -23.41 39.65 -1.21
CA ASP A 27 -24.08 40.45 -2.21
C ASP A 27 -23.13 41.47 -2.82
N GLY A 28 -23.12 41.59 -4.14
CA GLY A 28 -22.25 42.47 -4.90
C GLY A 28 -20.82 41.97 -5.09
N ALA A 29 -20.51 40.73 -4.69
CA ALA A 29 -19.25 40.10 -5.02
C ALA A 29 -19.29 39.52 -6.43
N ASP A 30 -18.25 39.78 -7.22
CA ASP A 30 -18.04 39.19 -8.54
C ASP A 30 -17.38 37.79 -8.43
N TYR A 31 -16.48 37.66 -7.46
CA TYR A 31 -15.78 36.41 -7.16
C TYR A 31 -15.19 36.45 -5.74
N TYR A 32 -14.57 35.35 -5.32
CA TYR A 32 -13.88 35.24 -4.04
C TYR A 32 -12.41 34.89 -4.24
N GLU A 33 -11.62 35.19 -3.23
CA GLU A 33 -10.25 34.78 -3.09
C GLU A 33 -10.05 33.99 -1.80
N ILE A 34 -9.26 32.94 -1.87
CA ILE A 34 -8.83 32.17 -0.68
C ILE A 34 -7.31 32.25 -0.57
N LEU A 35 -6.84 32.63 0.60
CA LEU A 35 -5.44 32.54 0.98
C LEU A 35 -5.22 31.21 1.72
N TYR A 36 -4.34 30.40 1.19
CA TYR A 36 -3.88 29.15 1.77
C TYR A 36 -2.41 28.95 1.44
N ASP A 37 -1.59 28.56 2.42
CA ASP A 37 -0.15 28.32 2.29
C ASP A 37 0.59 29.43 1.55
N SER A 38 0.35 30.70 1.95
CA SER A 38 0.91 31.91 1.32
C SER A 38 0.51 32.13 -0.15
N MET A 39 -0.37 31.33 -0.70
CA MET A 39 -0.91 31.45 -2.06
C MET A 39 -2.34 32.00 -2.03
N VAL A 40 -2.66 32.89 -2.97
CA VAL A 40 -4.01 33.40 -3.16
C VAL A 40 -4.66 32.72 -4.37
N TYR A 41 -5.68 31.93 -4.12
CA TYR A 41 -6.55 31.35 -5.14
C TYR A 41 -7.62 32.37 -5.48
N THR A 42 -7.66 32.83 -6.73
CA THR A 42 -8.53 33.91 -7.19
C THR A 42 -9.55 33.44 -8.23
N GLY A 43 -10.54 34.29 -8.49
CA GLY A 43 -11.53 34.02 -9.53
C GLY A 43 -12.59 32.96 -9.16
N ILE A 44 -12.72 32.65 -7.88
CA ILE A 44 -13.68 31.66 -7.37
C ILE A 44 -15.09 32.25 -7.44
N ARG A 45 -15.90 31.81 -8.38
CA ARG A 45 -17.26 32.31 -8.58
C ARG A 45 -18.34 31.60 -7.76
N GLN A 46 -18.01 30.43 -7.26
CA GLN A 46 -18.83 29.69 -6.32
C GLN A 46 -18.50 30.12 -4.89
N ASN A 47 -19.37 29.84 -3.96
CA ASN A 47 -19.16 30.11 -2.54
C ASN A 47 -18.54 28.89 -1.81
N SER A 48 -17.74 28.12 -2.52
CA SER A 48 -16.97 26.98 -2.01
C SER A 48 -15.76 26.68 -2.91
N LEU A 49 -14.77 26.01 -2.34
CA LEU A 49 -13.61 25.50 -3.09
C LEU A 49 -13.14 24.20 -2.43
N GLU A 50 -12.83 23.19 -3.23
CA GLU A 50 -12.20 21.96 -2.75
C GLU A 50 -10.68 22.13 -2.74
N PHE A 51 -10.04 21.77 -1.62
CA PHE A 51 -8.61 21.54 -1.49
C PHE A 51 -8.37 20.04 -1.40
N ALA A 52 -7.58 19.51 -2.32
CA ALA A 52 -7.16 18.13 -2.38
C ALA A 52 -5.68 17.98 -1.95
N ASP A 53 -5.21 16.74 -1.90
CA ASP A 53 -3.82 16.37 -1.60
C ASP A 53 -3.32 16.88 -0.23
N LEU A 54 -4.24 17.05 0.72
CA LEU A 54 -3.94 17.43 2.09
C LEU A 54 -3.48 16.21 2.91
N GLN A 55 -2.68 16.46 3.94
CA GLN A 55 -2.27 15.40 4.87
C GLN A 55 -3.40 15.09 5.86
N PRO A 56 -3.66 13.80 6.18
CA PRO A 56 -4.61 13.42 7.22
C PRO A 56 -4.20 13.94 8.60
N ASN A 57 -5.17 14.05 9.50
CA ASN A 57 -4.99 14.44 10.89
C ASN A 57 -4.20 15.75 11.10
N THR A 58 -4.25 16.66 10.12
CA THR A 58 -3.45 17.89 10.06
C THR A 58 -4.34 19.13 10.12
N GLU A 59 -3.94 20.13 10.92
CA GLU A 59 -4.62 21.42 11.01
C GLU A 59 -4.22 22.32 9.85
N TYR A 60 -5.22 22.93 9.21
CA TYR A 60 -5.07 23.87 8.11
C TYR A 60 -5.74 25.19 8.45
N SER A 61 -5.09 26.28 8.04
CA SER A 61 -5.58 27.65 8.19
C SER A 61 -5.85 28.24 6.82
N PHE A 62 -7.02 28.84 6.67
CA PHE A 62 -7.46 29.48 5.43
C PHE A 62 -8.01 30.87 5.75
N SER A 63 -7.99 31.75 4.75
CA SER A 63 -8.70 33.02 4.80
C SER A 63 -9.46 33.23 3.50
N VAL A 64 -10.69 33.71 3.59
CA VAL A 64 -11.52 33.98 2.40
C VAL A 64 -11.97 35.47 2.40
N ARG A 65 -11.98 36.11 1.22
CA ARG A 65 -12.52 37.43 1.01
C ARG A 65 -13.36 37.53 -0.28
N ALA A 66 -14.26 38.48 -0.29
CA ALA A 66 -15.06 38.83 -1.45
C ALA A 66 -14.38 39.93 -2.27
N VAL A 67 -14.52 39.91 -3.59
CA VAL A 67 -13.92 40.85 -4.54
C VAL A 67 -14.95 41.31 -5.57
N ASN A 68 -14.91 42.58 -5.96
CA ASN A 68 -15.64 43.14 -7.09
C ASN A 68 -14.81 44.25 -7.79
N GLY A 69 -15.40 44.93 -8.75
CA GLY A 69 -14.74 46.01 -9.48
C GLY A 69 -14.26 47.19 -8.63
N ASP A 70 -14.83 47.41 -7.45
CA ASP A 70 -14.49 48.48 -6.53
C ASP A 70 -13.42 48.09 -5.51
N GLY A 71 -13.06 46.82 -5.42
CA GLY A 71 -12.03 46.33 -4.51
C GLY A 71 -12.42 45.02 -3.81
N HIS A 72 -11.93 44.83 -2.60
CA HIS A 72 -12.13 43.60 -1.83
C HIS A 72 -12.59 43.89 -0.40
N SER A 73 -13.24 42.88 0.22
CA SER A 73 -13.55 42.87 1.64
C SER A 73 -12.31 42.58 2.50
N ASP A 74 -12.44 42.72 3.82
CA ASP A 74 -11.52 42.10 4.76
C ASP A 74 -11.58 40.55 4.65
N TRP A 75 -10.48 39.93 5.10
CA TRP A 75 -10.39 38.49 5.19
C TRP A 75 -11.24 37.93 6.33
N THR A 76 -11.87 36.79 6.09
CA THR A 76 -12.42 35.95 7.14
C THR A 76 -11.50 34.76 7.30
N GLU A 77 -10.87 34.65 8.46
CA GLU A 77 -9.96 33.55 8.81
C GLU A 77 -10.74 32.37 9.42
N PHE A 78 -10.33 31.18 9.10
CA PHE A 78 -10.86 29.96 9.71
C PHE A 78 -9.81 28.87 9.74
N LYS A 79 -9.96 27.95 10.70
CA LYS A 79 -9.09 26.79 10.86
C LYS A 79 -9.92 25.54 10.87
N THR A 80 -9.36 24.46 10.36
CA THR A 80 -9.98 23.16 10.37
C THR A 80 -8.92 22.07 10.36
N LYS A 81 -9.29 20.88 10.73
CA LYS A 81 -8.40 19.74 10.78
C LYS A 81 -8.96 18.62 9.91
N THR A 82 -8.10 18.03 9.05
CA THR A 82 -8.44 16.83 8.32
C THR A 82 -8.64 15.66 9.27
N SER A 83 -9.53 14.73 8.92
CA SER A 83 -9.74 13.49 9.68
C SER A 83 -8.52 12.59 9.63
N GLU A 84 -8.43 11.65 10.57
CA GLU A 84 -7.49 10.56 10.49
C GLU A 84 -7.77 9.72 9.24
N ASN A 85 -6.71 9.15 8.66
CA ASN A 85 -6.89 8.17 7.59
C ASN A 85 -7.35 6.84 8.20
N PRO A 86 -8.58 6.38 7.96
CA PRO A 86 -9.07 5.14 8.53
C PRO A 86 -8.32 3.90 8.05
N LEU A 87 -7.54 4.04 6.96
CA LEU A 87 -6.75 2.96 6.34
C LEU A 87 -5.24 3.16 6.51
N GLU A 88 -4.80 4.08 7.38
CA GLU A 88 -3.37 4.40 7.57
C GLU A 88 -2.49 3.18 7.85
N PHE A 89 -2.99 2.25 8.67
CA PHE A 89 -2.26 1.03 9.04
C PHE A 89 -2.74 -0.21 8.29
N ALA A 90 -3.54 -0.05 7.25
CA ALA A 90 -3.98 -1.17 6.42
C ALA A 90 -2.83 -1.63 5.51
N ILE A 91 -2.61 -2.95 5.48
CA ILE A 91 -1.55 -3.59 4.68
C ILE A 91 -2.01 -3.64 3.23
N LYS A 92 -1.17 -3.17 2.32
CA LYS A 92 -1.39 -3.17 0.87
C LYS A 92 -0.72 -4.38 0.21
N GLY A 93 -1.12 -4.66 -1.03
CA GLY A 93 -0.49 -5.69 -1.85
C GLY A 93 -0.78 -7.13 -1.40
N ILE A 94 -1.80 -7.34 -0.57
CA ILE A 94 -2.22 -8.65 -0.09
C ILE A 94 -2.64 -9.54 -1.28
N THR A 95 -2.24 -10.81 -1.24
CA THR A 95 -2.79 -11.85 -2.11
C THR A 95 -3.48 -12.92 -1.28
N ALA A 96 -4.47 -13.59 -1.88
CA ALA A 96 -5.19 -14.65 -1.20
C ALA A 96 -5.56 -15.78 -2.13
N PHE A 97 -5.74 -16.96 -1.52
CA PHE A 97 -6.27 -18.16 -2.16
C PHE A 97 -7.52 -18.62 -1.40
N CYS A 98 -8.56 -18.99 -2.13
CA CYS A 98 -9.77 -19.58 -1.57
C CYS A 98 -9.89 -21.02 -2.00
N THR A 99 -10.23 -21.93 -1.06
CA THR A 99 -10.46 -23.35 -1.39
C THR A 99 -11.79 -23.58 -2.13
N ALA A 100 -12.75 -22.68 -1.99
CA ALA A 100 -13.98 -22.69 -2.77
C ALA A 100 -13.75 -22.10 -4.16
N THR A 101 -14.46 -22.61 -5.16
CA THR A 101 -14.40 -22.07 -6.51
C THR A 101 -15.02 -20.67 -6.56
N ASP A 102 -14.34 -19.73 -7.18
CA ASP A 102 -14.85 -18.38 -7.40
C ASP A 102 -15.94 -18.34 -8.48
N GLN A 103 -16.86 -17.41 -8.34
CA GLN A 103 -17.75 -17.02 -9.42
C GLN A 103 -16.94 -16.34 -10.53
N PRO A 104 -17.06 -16.74 -11.82
CA PRO A 104 -16.41 -16.06 -12.91
C PRO A 104 -16.64 -14.55 -12.90
N GLY A 105 -15.57 -13.77 -13.00
CA GLY A 105 -15.60 -12.32 -12.88
C GLY A 105 -15.62 -11.76 -11.43
N ASN A 106 -15.77 -12.61 -10.41
CA ASN A 106 -15.82 -12.24 -8.99
C ASN A 106 -14.78 -13.00 -8.15
N GLY A 107 -13.54 -13.10 -8.66
CA GLY A 107 -12.45 -13.85 -8.03
C GLY A 107 -11.99 -13.26 -6.71
N ILE A 108 -11.36 -14.10 -5.87
CA ILE A 108 -10.92 -13.76 -4.50
C ILE A 108 -10.05 -12.49 -4.42
N LYS A 109 -9.31 -12.15 -5.48
CA LYS A 109 -8.51 -10.92 -5.54
C LYS A 109 -9.33 -9.64 -5.34
N LYS A 110 -10.63 -9.68 -5.66
CA LYS A 110 -11.54 -8.55 -5.45
C LYS A 110 -11.87 -8.26 -3.99
N LEU A 111 -11.50 -9.15 -3.09
CA LEU A 111 -11.61 -8.91 -1.65
C LEU A 111 -10.42 -8.09 -1.10
N PHE A 112 -9.42 -7.81 -1.95
CA PHE A 112 -8.16 -7.15 -1.56
C PHE A 112 -7.67 -6.14 -2.62
N ASP A 113 -8.55 -5.69 -3.54
CA ASP A 113 -8.17 -4.82 -4.65
C ASP A 113 -8.33 -3.32 -4.34
N TRP A 114 -8.76 -2.98 -3.11
CA TRP A 114 -8.98 -1.61 -2.65
C TRP A 114 -10.09 -0.86 -3.40
N ASP A 115 -10.97 -1.60 -4.09
CA ASP A 115 -12.14 -1.09 -4.78
C ASP A 115 -13.43 -1.61 -4.12
N ASP A 116 -14.00 -0.83 -3.22
CA ASP A 116 -15.22 -1.17 -2.50
C ASP A 116 -16.48 -1.23 -3.39
N GLN A 117 -16.36 -0.95 -4.69
CA GLN A 117 -17.40 -1.18 -5.68
C GLN A 117 -17.28 -2.55 -6.34
N SER A 118 -16.13 -3.18 -6.23
CA SER A 118 -15.90 -4.55 -6.69
C SER A 118 -16.44 -5.57 -5.67
N MET A 119 -16.57 -6.84 -6.06
CA MET A 119 -17.06 -7.88 -5.16
C MET A 119 -16.47 -9.23 -5.50
N TRP A 120 -15.92 -9.91 -4.50
CA TRP A 120 -15.67 -11.33 -4.54
C TRP A 120 -16.92 -12.14 -4.20
N HIS A 121 -17.10 -13.30 -4.85
CA HIS A 121 -18.16 -14.26 -4.54
C HIS A 121 -17.73 -15.68 -4.91
N THR A 122 -18.06 -16.67 -4.06
CA THR A 122 -17.94 -18.07 -4.42
C THR A 122 -18.96 -18.44 -5.51
N LYS A 123 -18.72 -19.52 -6.23
CA LYS A 123 -19.55 -19.92 -7.38
C LYS A 123 -21.03 -20.01 -7.03
N TRP A 124 -21.85 -19.37 -7.82
CA TRP A 124 -23.31 -19.37 -7.65
C TRP A 124 -23.89 -20.77 -7.89
N GLY A 125 -24.95 -21.09 -7.14
CA GLY A 125 -25.66 -22.37 -7.29
C GLY A 125 -24.92 -23.58 -6.71
N THR A 126 -23.72 -23.40 -6.13
CA THR A 126 -22.94 -24.45 -5.50
C THR A 126 -22.65 -24.06 -4.07
N GLN A 127 -23.13 -24.85 -3.09
CA GLN A 127 -22.80 -24.64 -1.69
C GLN A 127 -21.29 -24.68 -1.47
N ALA A 128 -20.73 -23.61 -0.86
CA ALA A 128 -19.30 -23.45 -0.71
C ALA A 128 -18.81 -23.78 0.71
N VAL A 129 -19.60 -23.47 1.73
CA VAL A 129 -19.20 -23.70 3.14
C VAL A 129 -19.15 -25.19 3.52
N PRO A 130 -18.15 -25.64 4.31
CA PRO A 130 -17.02 -24.85 4.81
C PRO A 130 -15.93 -24.66 3.75
N PHE A 131 -15.24 -23.53 3.80
CA PHE A 131 -14.10 -23.24 2.94
C PHE A 131 -13.03 -22.43 3.69
N GLU A 132 -11.84 -22.32 3.12
CA GLU A 132 -10.75 -21.57 3.69
C GLU A 132 -10.32 -20.43 2.74
N ILE A 133 -10.02 -19.27 3.33
CA ILE A 133 -9.30 -18.17 2.69
C ILE A 133 -7.93 -18.12 3.34
N VAL A 134 -6.87 -18.32 2.57
CA VAL A 134 -5.48 -18.17 3.03
C VAL A 134 -4.92 -16.89 2.43
N ILE A 135 -4.58 -15.95 3.28
CA ILE A 135 -4.08 -14.62 2.98
C ILE A 135 -2.57 -14.63 3.11
N ASP A 136 -1.85 -14.10 2.13
CA ASP A 136 -0.42 -13.81 2.19
C ASP A 136 -0.22 -12.29 2.26
N LEU A 137 0.37 -11.82 3.35
CA LEU A 137 0.69 -10.41 3.58
C LEU A 137 2.02 -10.00 2.91
N HIS A 138 2.71 -10.95 2.27
CA HIS A 138 4.05 -10.84 1.66
C HIS A 138 5.18 -10.44 2.62
N SER A 139 4.85 -10.00 3.81
CA SER A 139 5.80 -9.64 4.86
C SER A 139 5.27 -10.04 6.23
N VAL A 140 6.18 -10.14 7.19
CA VAL A 140 5.82 -10.40 8.59
C VAL A 140 5.31 -9.10 9.21
N ASN A 141 4.13 -9.15 9.81
CA ASN A 141 3.50 -8.00 10.45
C ASN A 141 2.98 -8.36 11.84
N THR A 142 3.03 -7.44 12.78
CA THR A 142 2.27 -7.53 14.01
C THR A 142 0.84 -7.05 13.73
N LEU A 143 -0.13 -7.93 13.91
CA LEU A 143 -1.51 -7.70 13.47
C LEU A 143 -2.35 -7.04 14.57
N ASP A 144 -3.18 -6.07 14.19
CA ASP A 144 -4.14 -5.40 15.05
C ASP A 144 -5.56 -5.96 14.84
N LYS A 145 -6.06 -5.80 13.63
CA LYS A 145 -7.44 -6.15 13.28
C LYS A 145 -7.61 -6.45 11.80
N MET A 146 -8.75 -7.05 11.46
CA MET A 146 -9.29 -7.09 10.10
C MET A 146 -10.63 -6.36 10.07
N VAL A 147 -10.91 -5.66 8.96
CA VAL A 147 -12.21 -5.04 8.70
C VAL A 147 -12.76 -5.61 7.40
N TYR A 148 -13.84 -6.35 7.51
CA TYR A 148 -14.56 -6.91 6.38
C TYR A 148 -15.72 -6.02 6.00
N ILE A 149 -15.80 -5.68 4.72
CA ILE A 149 -16.94 -4.98 4.11
C ILE A 149 -17.80 -6.02 3.40
N PRO A 150 -18.96 -6.37 3.97
CA PRO A 150 -19.89 -7.28 3.31
C PRO A 150 -20.44 -6.64 2.05
N ARG A 151 -21.04 -7.46 1.20
CA ARG A 151 -21.82 -6.94 0.07
C ARG A 151 -22.92 -5.97 0.56
N GLN A 152 -23.11 -4.88 -0.16
CA GLN A 152 -24.07 -3.83 0.25
C GLN A 152 -25.49 -4.06 -0.27
N VAL A 153 -25.66 -4.90 -1.29
CA VAL A 153 -26.96 -5.25 -1.87
C VAL A 153 -27.18 -6.75 -1.83
N GLY A 154 -28.25 -7.18 -1.18
CA GLY A 154 -28.54 -8.58 -0.93
C GLY A 154 -27.69 -9.14 0.22
N ALA A 155 -27.80 -10.43 0.51
CA ALA A 155 -27.13 -11.07 1.65
C ALA A 155 -26.29 -12.31 1.30
N ASN A 156 -26.47 -12.87 0.09
CA ASN A 156 -25.82 -14.13 -0.26
C ASN A 156 -24.30 -14.05 -0.12
N GLY A 157 -23.76 -14.96 0.66
CA GLY A 157 -22.31 -15.07 0.90
C GLY A 157 -21.78 -14.17 2.02
N MET A 158 -22.59 -13.33 2.67
CA MET A 158 -22.10 -12.62 3.87
C MET A 158 -21.53 -13.61 4.87
N ILE A 159 -20.27 -13.42 5.26
CA ILE A 159 -19.59 -14.26 6.24
C ILE A 159 -20.18 -14.00 7.62
N MET A 160 -20.61 -15.05 8.29
CA MET A 160 -21.26 -14.98 9.60
C MET A 160 -20.46 -15.66 10.71
N SER A 161 -19.79 -16.78 10.38
CA SER A 161 -18.98 -17.52 11.34
C SER A 161 -17.74 -18.07 10.66
N ALA A 162 -16.61 -17.89 11.31
CA ALA A 162 -15.32 -18.42 10.84
C ALA A 162 -14.35 -18.59 12.00
N HIS A 163 -13.34 -19.42 11.80
CA HIS A 163 -12.19 -19.57 12.69
C HIS A 163 -10.97 -18.90 12.02
N VAL A 164 -10.21 -18.13 12.80
CA VAL A 164 -9.02 -17.39 12.33
C VAL A 164 -7.77 -18.00 12.96
N ALA A 165 -6.77 -18.24 12.14
CA ALA A 165 -5.43 -18.66 12.58
C ALA A 165 -4.35 -17.90 11.85
N CYS A 166 -3.19 -17.72 12.50
CA CYS A 166 -2.03 -17.02 11.98
C CYS A 166 -0.85 -17.97 11.81
N SER A 167 0.04 -17.69 10.85
CA SER A 167 1.23 -18.48 10.57
C SER A 167 2.36 -17.62 10.04
N MET A 168 3.60 -18.09 10.26
CA MET A 168 4.80 -17.54 9.63
C MET A 168 5.17 -18.25 8.34
N ASP A 169 4.78 -19.52 8.17
CA ASP A 169 5.34 -20.45 7.19
C ASP A 169 4.28 -21.27 6.40
N LYS A 170 2.99 -21.07 6.66
CA LYS A 170 1.84 -21.85 6.15
C LYS A 170 1.77 -23.30 6.64
N SER A 171 2.73 -23.77 7.43
CA SER A 171 2.75 -25.17 7.94
C SER A 171 2.27 -25.23 9.39
N SER A 172 2.71 -24.31 10.22
CA SER A 172 2.33 -24.22 11.62
C SER A 172 1.34 -23.07 11.84
N TRP A 173 0.17 -23.37 12.38
CA TRP A 173 -0.90 -22.40 12.56
C TRP A 173 -1.22 -22.21 14.04
N THR A 174 -1.21 -20.96 14.48
CA THR A 174 -1.61 -20.55 15.83
C THR A 174 -3.03 -19.99 15.79
N ASP A 175 -3.88 -20.46 16.69
CA ASP A 175 -5.24 -19.95 16.83
C ASP A 175 -5.24 -18.44 17.18
N ALA A 176 -6.03 -17.67 16.45
CA ALA A 176 -6.24 -16.25 16.66
C ALA A 176 -7.67 -15.91 17.11
N GLY A 177 -8.60 -16.89 17.10
CA GLY A 177 -9.96 -16.72 17.59
C GLY A 177 -11.06 -16.99 16.56
N ASN A 178 -12.28 -16.67 16.96
CA ASN A 178 -13.47 -16.94 16.16
C ASN A 178 -14.18 -15.65 15.72
N ILE A 179 -14.72 -15.69 14.53
CA ILE A 179 -15.62 -14.69 13.98
C ILE A 179 -17.09 -15.12 14.27
N ALA A 180 -17.88 -14.18 14.80
CA ALA A 180 -19.33 -14.30 14.90
C ALA A 180 -19.95 -12.94 14.54
N TRP A 181 -20.38 -12.79 13.30
CA TRP A 181 -20.88 -11.52 12.76
C TRP A 181 -22.37 -11.57 12.44
N ALA A 182 -23.05 -10.45 12.68
CA ALA A 182 -24.43 -10.29 12.28
C ALA A 182 -24.57 -10.23 10.75
N MET A 183 -25.69 -10.73 10.25
CA MET A 183 -26.02 -10.71 8.81
C MET A 183 -26.65 -9.36 8.45
N ASP A 184 -25.82 -8.36 8.29
CA ASP A 184 -26.19 -7.02 7.83
C ASP A 184 -25.01 -6.41 7.04
N ALA A 185 -25.27 -5.29 6.34
CA ALA A 185 -24.32 -4.62 5.48
C ALA A 185 -23.30 -3.74 6.24
N SER A 186 -23.33 -3.67 7.58
CA SER A 186 -22.36 -2.90 8.35
C SER A 186 -20.95 -3.51 8.25
N HIS A 187 -19.93 -2.68 8.34
CA HIS A 187 -18.56 -3.14 8.39
C HIS A 187 -18.36 -4.03 9.62
N LYS A 188 -17.63 -5.13 9.47
CA LYS A 188 -17.37 -6.10 10.51
C LYS A 188 -15.90 -6.07 10.90
N THR A 189 -15.63 -6.05 12.18
CA THR A 189 -14.25 -6.02 12.70
C THR A 189 -13.95 -7.33 13.43
N PHE A 190 -12.78 -7.90 13.14
CA PHE A 190 -12.13 -8.94 13.94
C PHE A 190 -10.86 -8.33 14.53
N VAL A 191 -10.71 -8.40 15.86
CA VAL A 191 -9.53 -7.86 16.57
C VAL A 191 -8.62 -9.01 16.96
N PHE A 192 -7.34 -8.90 16.62
CA PHE A 192 -6.30 -9.84 17.07
C PHE A 192 -5.89 -9.49 18.50
N GLN A 193 -6.53 -10.12 19.49
CA GLN A 193 -6.37 -9.76 20.91
C GLN A 193 -4.93 -9.84 21.41
N SER A 194 -4.12 -10.76 20.88
CA SER A 194 -2.72 -10.97 21.26
C SER A 194 -1.73 -10.22 20.38
N HIS A 195 -2.19 -9.47 19.39
CA HIS A 195 -1.36 -8.83 18.37
C HIS A 195 -0.30 -9.79 17.80
N PRO A 196 -0.69 -10.94 17.21
CA PRO A 196 0.26 -11.94 16.76
C PRO A 196 1.13 -11.39 15.64
N THR A 197 2.39 -11.82 15.61
CA THR A 197 3.29 -11.57 14.50
C THR A 197 3.11 -12.69 13.47
N ALA A 198 2.74 -12.35 12.24
CA ALA A 198 2.45 -13.33 11.21
C ALA A 198 2.66 -12.77 9.79
N ARG A 199 2.97 -13.68 8.85
CA ARG A 199 2.92 -13.41 7.40
C ARG A 199 1.62 -13.90 6.78
N TYR A 200 1.04 -14.97 7.31
CA TYR A 200 -0.15 -15.61 6.76
C TYR A 200 -1.31 -15.60 7.73
N ILE A 201 -2.51 -15.39 7.21
CA ILE A 201 -3.76 -15.51 7.95
C ILE A 201 -4.63 -16.53 7.24
N ARG A 202 -5.21 -17.45 8.00
CA ARG A 202 -6.20 -18.40 7.49
C ARG A 202 -7.55 -18.10 8.14
N ILE A 203 -8.56 -17.92 7.30
CA ILE A 203 -9.95 -17.74 7.71
C ILE A 203 -10.71 -18.98 7.23
N LYS A 204 -11.06 -19.89 8.15
CA LYS A 204 -11.92 -21.03 7.85
C LYS A 204 -13.37 -20.63 8.07
N VAL A 205 -14.06 -20.36 6.97
CA VAL A 205 -15.45 -19.94 6.97
C VAL A 205 -16.35 -21.18 7.16
N GLU A 206 -17.11 -21.17 8.25
CA GLU A 206 -18.01 -22.26 8.60
C GLU A 206 -19.47 -21.93 8.26
N LYS A 207 -19.83 -20.62 8.28
CA LYS A 207 -21.16 -20.17 7.94
C LYS A 207 -21.10 -18.88 7.12
N GLY A 208 -21.64 -18.96 5.91
CA GLY A 208 -21.96 -17.82 5.05
C GLY A 208 -23.43 -17.87 4.66
N TYR A 209 -24.10 -16.73 4.51
CA TYR A 209 -25.51 -16.71 4.17
C TYR A 209 -25.76 -17.41 2.84
N GLY A 210 -26.78 -18.27 2.80
CA GLY A 210 -27.09 -19.10 1.63
C GLY A 210 -26.08 -20.22 1.34
N GLY A 211 -25.08 -20.45 2.22
CA GLY A 211 -24.04 -21.44 2.01
C GLY A 211 -22.88 -20.96 1.13
N PHE A 212 -22.75 -19.65 0.90
CA PHE A 212 -21.74 -19.03 0.05
C PHE A 212 -20.74 -18.17 0.84
N GLY A 213 -19.71 -17.69 0.16
CA GLY A 213 -18.84 -16.59 0.60
C GLY A 213 -18.89 -15.42 -0.37
N SER A 214 -18.91 -14.19 0.15
CA SER A 214 -18.79 -12.96 -0.65
C SER A 214 -18.28 -11.82 0.21
N GLY A 215 -17.83 -10.74 -0.41
CA GLY A 215 -17.44 -9.49 0.26
C GLY A 215 -16.95 -8.48 -0.76
N GLN A 216 -17.06 -7.21 -0.42
CA GLN A 216 -16.48 -6.13 -1.23
C GLN A 216 -15.00 -5.97 -0.90
N GLU A 217 -14.65 -5.87 0.40
CA GLU A 217 -13.28 -5.69 0.84
C GLU A 217 -12.97 -6.40 2.16
N LEU A 218 -11.71 -6.77 2.35
CA LEU A 218 -11.15 -7.22 3.61
C LEU A 218 -9.82 -6.52 3.86
N TYR A 219 -9.84 -5.50 4.68
CA TYR A 219 -8.62 -4.81 5.11
C TYR A 219 -8.00 -5.54 6.30
N VAL A 220 -6.68 -5.73 6.25
CA VAL A 220 -5.87 -6.23 7.36
C VAL A 220 -5.01 -5.10 7.87
N PHE A 221 -5.02 -4.85 9.17
CA PHE A 221 -4.30 -3.75 9.79
C PHE A 221 -3.15 -4.25 10.66
N LYS A 222 -2.01 -3.60 10.53
CA LYS A 222 -0.90 -3.77 11.48
C LYS A 222 -1.12 -2.92 12.73
N ALA A 223 -0.56 -3.36 13.85
CA ALA A 223 -0.69 -2.67 15.13
C ALA A 223 0.04 -1.32 15.12
N LYS A 224 -0.61 -0.29 15.70
CA LYS A 224 -0.03 1.05 15.85
C LYS A 224 1.06 1.03 16.92
N GLY A 225 2.22 1.58 16.62
CA GLY A 225 3.32 1.72 17.59
C GLY A 225 4.17 0.48 17.84
N THR A 226 3.88 -0.65 17.21
CA THR A 226 4.90 -1.68 17.02
C THR A 226 5.87 -1.20 15.94
N PRO A 227 7.18 -1.39 16.10
CA PRO A 227 8.10 -1.18 15.00
C PRO A 227 7.57 -2.00 13.82
N SER A 228 7.03 -1.32 12.83
CA SER A 228 6.70 -1.98 11.57
C SER A 228 8.03 -2.50 11.08
N TYR A 229 8.18 -3.83 10.98
CA TYR A 229 9.27 -4.35 10.17
C TYR A 229 9.04 -3.79 8.77
N ILE A 230 9.85 -2.83 8.42
CA ILE A 230 9.92 -2.30 7.07
C ILE A 230 10.91 -3.22 6.35
N PRO A 231 10.47 -3.98 5.33
CA PRO A 231 11.42 -4.76 4.54
C PRO A 231 12.53 -3.84 4.05
N GLY A 232 13.78 -4.18 4.38
CA GLY A 232 14.90 -3.36 4.00
C GLY A 232 15.39 -2.34 5.04
N ASP A 233 14.62 -2.01 6.07
CA ASP A 233 15.07 -1.23 7.24
C ASP A 233 16.02 -2.10 8.09
N ILE A 234 17.26 -2.23 7.61
CA ILE A 234 18.26 -3.11 8.21
C ILE A 234 18.97 -2.45 9.40
N ASN A 235 18.89 -1.13 9.53
CA ASN A 235 19.41 -0.39 10.66
C ASN A 235 18.41 -0.27 11.83
N ASN A 236 17.14 -0.65 11.61
CA ASN A 236 16.07 -0.66 12.61
C ASN A 236 15.74 0.72 13.18
N ASP A 237 15.81 1.76 12.39
CA ASP A 237 15.44 3.11 12.84
C ASP A 237 13.95 3.44 12.60
N GLY A 238 13.23 2.55 11.91
CA GLY A 238 11.79 2.68 11.63
C GLY A 238 11.48 3.52 10.39
N GLN A 239 12.50 3.82 9.58
CA GLN A 239 12.38 4.46 8.29
C GLN A 239 13.05 3.57 7.25
N LEU A 240 12.64 3.66 6.00
CA LEU A 240 13.35 3.08 4.88
C LEU A 240 13.97 4.24 4.10
N ASP A 241 15.30 4.39 4.20
CA ASP A 241 16.01 5.49 3.57
C ASP A 241 17.42 5.10 3.09
N GLU A 242 18.20 6.07 2.62
CA GLU A 242 19.58 5.84 2.13
C GLU A 242 20.53 5.31 3.21
N ASN A 243 20.21 5.49 4.50
CA ASN A 243 21.01 4.94 5.59
C ASN A 243 20.92 3.42 5.65
N ASP A 244 19.78 2.85 5.22
CA ASP A 244 19.63 1.40 5.11
C ASP A 244 20.52 0.83 4.03
N LEU A 245 20.57 1.44 2.84
CA LEU A 245 21.49 1.02 1.78
C LEU A 245 22.94 1.03 2.25
N THR A 246 23.33 2.05 3.01
CA THR A 246 24.67 2.14 3.62
C THR A 246 24.89 1.02 4.64
N SER A 247 23.87 0.74 5.45
CA SER A 247 23.92 -0.30 6.49
C SER A 247 24.03 -1.70 5.90
N TYR A 248 23.38 -1.97 4.77
CA TYR A 248 23.49 -3.24 4.05
C TYR A 248 24.94 -3.61 3.70
N LEU A 249 25.81 -2.63 3.42
CA LEU A 249 27.22 -2.88 3.11
C LEU A 249 27.95 -3.62 4.25
N ASN A 250 27.50 -3.44 5.49
CA ASN A 250 28.10 -4.10 6.66
C ASN A 250 27.68 -5.58 6.79
N TYR A 251 26.60 -5.96 6.15
CA TYR A 251 25.94 -7.26 6.31
C TYR A 251 25.90 -8.10 5.03
N THR A 252 26.32 -7.52 3.90
CA THR A 252 26.38 -8.22 2.61
C THR A 252 27.26 -9.46 2.70
N GLY A 253 26.72 -10.59 2.28
CA GLY A 253 27.40 -11.88 2.30
C GLY A 253 27.12 -12.73 3.53
N LEU A 254 26.44 -12.20 4.56
CA LEU A 254 25.97 -12.98 5.71
C LEU A 254 24.96 -14.03 5.26
N ARG A 255 25.10 -15.22 5.81
CA ARG A 255 24.27 -16.40 5.50
C ARG A 255 23.51 -16.88 6.71
N GLN A 256 22.37 -17.50 6.48
CA GLN A 256 21.64 -18.21 7.52
C GLN A 256 22.55 -19.25 8.20
N GLY A 257 22.69 -19.11 9.52
CA GLY A 257 23.60 -19.90 10.35
C GLY A 257 24.87 -19.17 10.77
N ASP A 258 25.19 -18.03 10.18
CA ASP A 258 26.25 -17.16 10.67
C ASP A 258 25.82 -16.49 11.98
N LYS A 259 26.80 -16.25 12.88
CA LYS A 259 26.52 -15.71 14.22
C LYS A 259 25.77 -14.39 14.21
N ASP A 260 26.02 -13.56 13.20
CA ASP A 260 25.42 -12.23 13.09
C ASP A 260 24.16 -12.20 12.20
N PHE A 261 23.77 -13.37 11.61
CA PHE A 261 22.53 -13.53 10.85
C PHE A 261 21.36 -13.87 11.80
N GLU A 262 21.15 -13.06 12.81
CA GLU A 262 20.08 -13.24 13.80
C GLU A 262 19.27 -11.95 13.99
N GLY A 263 18.11 -12.08 14.58
CA GLY A 263 17.28 -10.95 15.00
C GLY A 263 16.91 -10.04 13.82
N TYR A 264 17.31 -8.78 13.93
CA TYR A 264 16.94 -7.75 12.96
C TYR A 264 17.69 -7.87 11.65
N ILE A 265 18.95 -8.29 11.70
CA ILE A 265 19.80 -8.44 10.50
C ILE A 265 19.28 -9.53 9.56
N SER A 266 18.78 -10.65 10.12
CA SER A 266 18.18 -11.71 9.30
C SER A 266 16.96 -11.24 8.47
N LYS A 267 16.37 -10.12 8.83
CA LYS A 267 15.24 -9.50 8.12
C LYS A 267 15.69 -8.67 6.93
N GLY A 268 16.98 -8.40 6.80
CA GLY A 268 17.58 -7.85 5.60
C GLY A 268 17.56 -8.81 4.42
N ASP A 269 17.42 -10.10 4.67
CA ASP A 269 17.14 -11.11 3.64
C ASP A 269 15.66 -11.00 3.21
N ILE A 270 15.39 -10.11 2.27
CA ILE A 270 14.05 -9.75 1.82
C ILE A 270 13.38 -10.89 1.06
N ASN A 271 14.15 -11.64 0.27
CA ASN A 271 13.63 -12.74 -0.53
C ASN A 271 13.57 -14.07 0.24
N GLY A 272 14.14 -14.14 1.44
CA GLY A 272 14.13 -15.33 2.31
C GLY A 272 14.99 -16.48 1.78
N ASN A 273 16.04 -16.18 0.98
CA ASN A 273 16.92 -17.21 0.43
C ASN A 273 18.04 -17.64 1.38
N GLY A 274 18.13 -17.01 2.56
CA GLY A 274 19.14 -17.26 3.58
C GLY A 274 20.47 -16.56 3.32
N LEU A 275 20.51 -15.54 2.48
CA LEU A 275 21.69 -14.76 2.13
C LEU A 275 21.35 -13.30 1.99
N ILE A 276 22.06 -12.41 2.65
CA ILE A 276 21.96 -10.97 2.39
C ILE A 276 22.88 -10.63 1.22
N ASP A 277 22.29 -10.28 0.08
CA ASP A 277 23.03 -10.05 -1.16
C ASP A 277 22.56 -8.83 -1.97
N ALA A 278 23.06 -8.69 -3.18
CA ALA A 278 22.72 -7.59 -4.07
C ALA A 278 21.24 -7.57 -4.47
N TYR A 279 20.54 -8.69 -4.39
CA TYR A 279 19.10 -8.73 -4.66
C TYR A 279 18.33 -7.96 -3.59
N ASP A 280 18.65 -8.17 -2.31
CA ASP A 280 18.00 -7.49 -1.19
C ASP A 280 18.25 -5.99 -1.26
N ILE A 281 19.51 -5.59 -1.47
CA ILE A 281 19.91 -4.19 -1.65
C ILE A 281 19.16 -3.54 -2.81
N SER A 282 19.01 -4.25 -3.93
CA SER A 282 18.32 -3.74 -5.11
C SER A 282 16.83 -3.50 -4.86
N ASN A 283 16.17 -4.36 -4.08
CA ASN A 283 14.77 -4.16 -3.71
C ASN A 283 14.60 -2.90 -2.85
N VAL A 284 15.48 -2.68 -1.88
CA VAL A 284 15.48 -1.44 -1.08
C VAL A 284 15.68 -0.22 -1.97
N ALA A 285 16.65 -0.26 -2.87
CA ALA A 285 16.91 0.86 -3.79
C ALA A 285 15.72 1.17 -4.69
N VAL A 286 14.99 0.15 -5.16
CA VAL A 286 13.78 0.32 -5.96
C VAL A 286 12.64 0.96 -5.15
N GLU A 287 12.44 0.53 -3.90
CA GLU A 287 11.41 1.12 -3.04
C GLU A 287 11.72 2.58 -2.69
N LEU A 288 12.99 2.93 -2.49
CA LEU A 288 13.40 4.32 -2.25
C LEU A 288 13.23 5.22 -3.48
N ASP A 289 13.35 4.67 -4.69
CA ASP A 289 13.11 5.41 -5.93
C ASP A 289 11.62 5.61 -6.28
N GLU A 290 10.71 4.85 -5.67
CA GLU A 290 9.27 4.96 -5.94
C GLU A 290 8.69 6.38 -5.60
N PRO A 291 9.01 7.01 -4.46
CA PRO A 291 8.60 8.39 -4.19
C PRO A 291 9.25 9.41 -5.13
N ALA A 292 10.50 9.20 -5.52
CA ALA A 292 11.22 10.08 -6.43
C ALA A 292 10.65 10.05 -7.85
N ARG A 293 10.03 8.94 -8.27
CA ARG A 293 9.30 8.84 -9.54
C ARG A 293 8.04 9.68 -9.58
N GLN A 294 7.43 9.99 -8.43
CA GLN A 294 6.24 10.85 -8.36
C GLN A 294 6.58 12.34 -8.33
N GLU A 295 7.75 12.73 -7.79
CA GLU A 295 8.08 14.15 -7.61
C GLU A 295 8.92 14.80 -8.71
N VAL A 296 9.68 14.05 -9.47
CA VAL A 296 10.52 14.64 -10.54
C VAL A 296 10.42 13.79 -11.77
N GLY A 297 9.82 14.32 -12.82
CA GLY A 297 9.87 13.76 -14.17
C GLY A 297 11.31 13.71 -14.74
N ARG A 298 12.28 13.26 -13.97
CA ARG A 298 13.61 12.88 -14.42
C ARG A 298 13.52 11.49 -15.00
N ALA A 299 13.27 11.44 -16.30
CA ALA A 299 13.46 10.21 -17.04
C ALA A 299 14.89 9.72 -16.78
N VAL A 300 15.02 8.49 -16.24
CA VAL A 300 16.30 7.80 -16.27
C VAL A 300 16.73 7.72 -17.73
N ALA A 301 17.80 8.42 -18.07
CA ALA A 301 18.30 8.44 -19.44
C ALA A 301 19.53 7.54 -19.54
N GLY A 302 19.65 6.87 -20.67
CA GLY A 302 20.80 6.04 -20.99
C GLY A 302 20.37 4.68 -21.55
N LYS A 303 21.37 3.88 -21.89
CA LYS A 303 21.20 2.52 -22.41
C LYS A 303 22.20 1.58 -21.77
N LEU A 304 21.78 0.35 -21.52
CA LEU A 304 22.68 -0.75 -21.25
C LEU A 304 22.93 -1.51 -22.54
N LEU A 305 24.20 -1.77 -22.81
CA LEU A 305 24.64 -2.56 -23.94
C LEU A 305 25.30 -3.84 -23.42
N LEU A 306 24.91 -4.96 -24.00
CA LEU A 306 25.62 -6.21 -23.86
C LEU A 306 26.66 -6.27 -25.00
N VAL A 307 27.92 -6.30 -24.64
CA VAL A 307 29.01 -6.28 -25.61
C VAL A 307 29.80 -7.60 -25.49
N PRO A 308 29.59 -8.54 -26.41
CA PRO A 308 30.37 -9.77 -26.42
C PRO A 308 31.82 -9.48 -26.87
N ASP A 309 32.76 -10.28 -26.36
CA ASP A 309 34.16 -10.19 -26.73
C ASP A 309 34.44 -10.65 -28.19
N LYS A 310 33.55 -11.51 -28.73
CA LYS A 310 33.64 -12.03 -30.10
C LYS A 310 32.31 -11.86 -30.84
N LYS A 311 32.35 -11.91 -32.17
CA LYS A 311 31.14 -11.84 -33.03
C LYS A 311 30.44 -13.19 -33.21
N SER A 312 31.16 -14.27 -32.99
CA SER A 312 30.68 -15.64 -33.12
C SER A 312 31.49 -16.56 -32.17
N TYR A 313 30.85 -17.59 -31.71
CA TYR A 313 31.42 -18.61 -30.79
C TYR A 313 31.20 -19.99 -31.35
N GLU A 314 32.12 -20.90 -31.08
CA GLU A 314 31.98 -22.32 -31.34
C GLU A 314 31.55 -23.08 -30.08
N VAL A 315 31.04 -24.30 -30.24
CA VAL A 315 30.65 -25.13 -29.09
C VAL A 315 31.89 -25.40 -28.22
N GLY A 316 31.78 -25.02 -26.94
CA GLY A 316 32.88 -25.14 -25.97
C GLY A 316 33.67 -23.84 -25.75
N ASP A 317 33.41 -22.80 -26.51
CA ASP A 317 33.99 -21.48 -26.26
C ASP A 317 33.42 -20.85 -24.99
N THR A 318 34.23 -20.10 -24.27
CA THR A 318 33.77 -19.18 -23.22
C THR A 318 33.49 -17.83 -23.86
N ALA A 319 32.28 -17.33 -23.68
CA ALA A 319 31.86 -15.99 -24.08
C ALA A 319 32.00 -15.02 -22.90
N GLU A 320 32.76 -13.94 -23.10
CA GLU A 320 32.79 -12.83 -22.14
C GLU A 320 31.84 -11.73 -22.63
N ILE A 321 30.84 -11.39 -21.80
CA ILE A 321 29.85 -10.37 -22.11
C ILE A 321 30.01 -9.21 -21.17
N THR A 322 30.53 -8.10 -21.64
CA THR A 322 30.62 -6.86 -20.89
C THR A 322 29.27 -6.13 -20.88
N VAL A 323 28.76 -5.81 -19.71
CA VAL A 323 27.61 -4.91 -19.56
C VAL A 323 28.10 -3.47 -19.50
N ARG A 324 27.77 -2.67 -20.51
CA ARG A 324 28.23 -1.29 -20.63
C ARG A 324 27.09 -0.30 -20.58
N GLY A 325 27.18 0.65 -19.63
CA GLY A 325 26.28 1.81 -19.57
C GLY A 325 26.69 2.88 -20.57
N LEU A 326 25.75 3.42 -21.32
CA LEU A 326 25.97 4.51 -22.26
C LEU A 326 25.04 5.69 -21.94
N GLY A 327 25.64 6.84 -21.57
CA GLY A 327 24.89 8.07 -21.30
C GLY A 327 23.94 7.95 -20.10
N LEU A 328 24.29 7.11 -19.12
CA LEU A 328 23.49 6.95 -17.92
C LEU A 328 23.45 8.27 -17.12
N GLN A 329 22.24 8.72 -16.80
CA GLN A 329 22.00 9.91 -15.98
C GLN A 329 21.00 9.56 -14.87
N ALA A 330 21.23 10.09 -13.67
CA ALA A 330 20.38 9.89 -12.50
C ALA A 330 20.20 8.40 -12.09
N VAL A 331 21.24 7.58 -12.28
CA VAL A 331 21.25 6.16 -11.88
C VAL A 331 22.07 6.04 -10.61
N ASN A 332 21.39 5.73 -9.49
CA ASN A 332 22.04 5.53 -8.19
C ASN A 332 22.40 4.06 -7.96
N ALA A 333 21.64 3.15 -8.52
CA ALA A 333 21.90 1.72 -8.49
C ALA A 333 21.46 1.07 -9.80
N LEU A 334 22.09 -0.03 -10.18
CA LEU A 334 21.75 -0.81 -11.37
C LEU A 334 21.71 -2.29 -10.98
N SER A 335 20.54 -2.90 -11.17
CA SER A 335 20.36 -4.34 -11.08
C SER A 335 19.81 -4.85 -12.40
N PHE A 336 20.35 -5.96 -12.87
CA PHE A 336 19.85 -6.62 -14.08
C PHE A 336 20.05 -8.14 -13.98
N ALA A 337 19.19 -8.88 -14.64
CA ALA A 337 19.34 -10.31 -14.80
C ALA A 337 19.64 -10.60 -16.28
N LEU A 338 20.64 -11.46 -16.54
CA LEU A 338 20.88 -12.00 -17.86
C LEU A 338 20.11 -13.32 -18.00
N ALA A 339 19.15 -13.32 -18.92
CA ALA A 339 18.47 -14.57 -19.28
C ALA A 339 19.27 -15.29 -20.36
N TYR A 340 19.53 -16.57 -20.17
CA TYR A 340 20.17 -17.44 -21.14
C TYR A 340 19.43 -18.79 -21.19
N VAL A 341 19.68 -19.57 -22.23
CA VAL A 341 19.09 -20.91 -22.39
C VAL A 341 20.01 -21.94 -21.74
N PRO A 342 19.64 -22.53 -20.57
CA PRO A 342 20.53 -23.39 -19.80
C PRO A 342 20.92 -24.70 -20.52
N THR A 343 20.18 -25.06 -21.56
CA THR A 343 20.52 -26.23 -22.41
C THR A 343 21.58 -25.93 -23.47
N GLU A 344 21.88 -24.66 -23.71
CA GLU A 344 22.83 -24.22 -24.72
C GLU A 344 24.05 -23.50 -24.12
N TYR A 345 23.90 -22.95 -22.93
CA TYR A 345 24.91 -22.15 -22.24
C TYR A 345 25.03 -22.56 -20.77
N GLU A 346 26.25 -22.51 -20.26
CA GLU A 346 26.54 -22.69 -18.84
C GLU A 346 27.12 -21.38 -18.27
N PHE A 347 26.63 -20.96 -17.11
CA PHE A 347 27.19 -19.81 -16.41
C PHE A 347 28.52 -20.19 -15.76
N VAL A 348 29.58 -19.45 -16.05
CA VAL A 348 30.93 -19.72 -15.54
C VAL A 348 31.28 -18.82 -14.36
N SER A 349 31.14 -17.51 -14.49
CA SER A 349 31.44 -16.52 -13.43
C SER A 349 31.02 -15.11 -13.81
N VAL A 350 31.02 -14.20 -12.85
CA VAL A 350 30.94 -12.73 -13.01
C VAL A 350 32.28 -12.12 -12.67
#